data_c2ad65bdff05b1ca72f1888b0b4209dd
#
_entry.id   c2ad65bdff05b1ca72f1888b0b4209dd
#
_cell.length_a   1.000
_cell.length_b   1.000
_cell.length_c   1.000
_cell.angle_alpha   90.00
_cell.angle_beta   90.00
_cell.angle_gamma   90.00
#
_symmetry.space_group_name_H-M   'P 1'
#
loop_
_entity.id
_entity.type
_entity.pdbx_description
1 polymer ?
#
loop_
_entity_poly.entity_id
_entity_poly.type
_entity_poly.pdbx_seq_one_letter_code
_entity_poly.pdbx_strand_id
1 'polypeptide(L)'
;MKLVLWDKAEKCKFSDNRILYWNDSSFSEKLLSELNTNLENDSINNYLEHHSEDIRNDFLDWVNKLSSVKINNKKFKDLIKLENNFSYWNLCEFNELSNFSKSKNFEKVIKLLALKKYLCENKISEIDVFSDDIFLKDSLTRLHDKNLKVKLNDSFIRNLFIRFKQILNFNKLRTIPLFWIFIFYFRNLKLINKNLTKTFKPSTKSLTFVSYFNNYDKKKLIDHNFFESSYWGKLPTFLRKQSQNTNWIHISLQNEAKKINSHGLTTLEVIRNINEDKNNFQQHLFVESLFTWRIGFKALLRFYKVCLLSLIYQRLISKKWDFFPIINFEFVKTFQSHNTLENILYFYLFKDLAKILPLQERIIYLHENHPWEKSLCYFSKMSEHKKLLAHVHTNVRFWDLRYTYLENNIQEEGYLITPDIYCVNGMNQKKS
;
A
#
# COMPACT_ATOMS: atom_id res chain seq x y z
N MET A 1 23.11 -24.97 20.58
CA MET A 1 22.40 -25.93 19.74
C MET A 1 22.52 -25.51 18.29
N LYS A 2 22.59 -26.45 17.34
CA LYS A 2 22.72 -26.18 15.90
C LYS A 2 21.40 -26.35 15.19
N LEU A 3 21.05 -25.43 14.27
CA LEU A 3 19.84 -25.41 13.47
C LEU A 3 20.19 -25.44 11.98
N VAL A 4 19.42 -26.17 11.17
CA VAL A 4 19.46 -26.09 9.71
C VAL A 4 18.23 -25.32 9.25
N LEU A 5 18.42 -24.18 8.58
CA LEU A 5 17.36 -23.46 7.88
C LEU A 5 17.31 -23.93 6.43
N TRP A 6 16.20 -24.57 6.06
CA TRP A 6 16.03 -25.17 4.74
C TRP A 6 15.01 -24.44 3.89
N ASP A 7 15.45 -23.87 2.77
CA ASP A 7 14.64 -23.12 1.80
C ASP A 7 14.92 -23.62 0.37
N LYS A 8 14.91 -24.95 0.17
CA LYS A 8 15.09 -25.57 -1.14
C LYS A 8 13.97 -26.56 -1.43
N ALA A 9 13.64 -26.72 -2.72
CA ALA A 9 12.59 -27.64 -3.16
C ALA A 9 12.98 -29.12 -3.05
N GLU A 10 14.28 -29.43 -2.92
CA GLU A 10 14.79 -30.78 -2.77
C GLU A 10 14.78 -31.26 -1.31
N LYS A 11 14.72 -32.58 -1.13
CA LYS A 11 14.70 -33.20 0.21
C LYS A 11 15.97 -32.85 0.99
N CYS A 12 15.82 -32.48 2.24
CA CYS A 12 16.96 -32.26 3.14
C CYS A 12 17.70 -33.57 3.43
N LYS A 13 19.00 -33.55 3.29
CA LYS A 13 19.87 -34.76 3.47
C LYS A 13 20.47 -34.87 4.89
N PHE A 14 20.12 -33.92 5.79
CA PHE A 14 20.69 -33.90 7.14
C PHE A 14 19.80 -34.71 8.09
N SER A 15 20.36 -35.75 8.72
CA SER A 15 19.63 -36.64 9.62
C SER A 15 19.77 -36.27 11.11
N ASP A 16 20.85 -35.56 11.47
CA ASP A 16 21.26 -35.41 12.87
C ASP A 16 21.05 -34.02 13.46
N ASN A 17 20.43 -33.12 12.69
CA ASN A 17 20.22 -31.70 13.08
C ASN A 17 18.72 -31.38 13.18
N ARG A 18 18.37 -30.45 14.05
CA ARG A 18 17.05 -29.83 14.03
C ARG A 18 16.89 -29.02 12.75
N ILE A 19 15.80 -29.26 12.01
CA ILE A 19 15.55 -28.62 10.72
C ILE A 19 14.35 -27.69 10.87
N LEU A 20 14.54 -26.43 10.45
CA LEU A 20 13.46 -25.44 10.32
C LEU A 20 13.25 -25.12 8.85
N TYR A 21 12.05 -25.35 8.39
CA TYR A 21 11.68 -25.12 7.01
C TYR A 21 11.16 -23.70 6.78
N TRP A 22 11.71 -23.03 5.75
CA TRP A 22 11.37 -21.65 5.44
C TRP A 22 10.10 -21.50 4.60
N ASN A 23 9.87 -22.41 3.64
CA ASN A 23 8.70 -22.40 2.76
C ASN A 23 7.96 -23.73 2.80
N ASP A 24 6.63 -23.68 2.92
CA ASP A 24 5.76 -24.86 2.92
C ASP A 24 5.59 -25.48 1.53
N SER A 25 5.84 -24.70 0.44
CA SER A 25 5.74 -25.20 -0.94
C SER A 25 6.76 -26.31 -1.28
N SER A 26 7.80 -26.48 -0.47
CA SER A 26 8.72 -27.61 -0.53
C SER A 26 8.19 -28.87 0.18
N PHE A 27 7.01 -28.75 0.83
CA PHE A 27 6.35 -29.83 1.57
C PHE A 27 5.03 -30.18 0.91
N SER A 28 5.03 -31.21 0.08
CA SER A 28 3.82 -32.01 -0.02
C SER A 28 3.66 -32.78 1.31
N GLU A 29 2.43 -32.95 1.79
CA GLU A 29 2.10 -33.80 2.96
C GLU A 29 2.78 -35.19 2.86
N LYS A 30 3.09 -35.64 1.66
CA LYS A 30 3.82 -36.85 1.32
C LYS A 30 5.28 -36.84 1.79
N LEU A 31 5.95 -35.68 1.81
CA LEU A 31 7.32 -35.53 2.33
C LEU A 31 7.35 -35.48 3.88
N LEU A 32 6.32 -34.93 4.51
CA LEU A 32 6.15 -34.93 5.96
C LEU A 32 5.91 -36.33 6.51
N SER A 33 5.16 -37.18 5.78
CA SER A 33 4.90 -38.57 6.19
C SER A 33 6.12 -39.52 6.01
N GLU A 34 7.08 -39.17 5.16
CA GLU A 34 8.31 -39.93 4.91
C GLU A 34 9.50 -39.52 5.81
N LEU A 35 9.39 -38.37 6.51
CA LEU A 35 10.42 -37.93 7.46
C LEU A 35 10.22 -38.68 8.78
N ASN A 36 11.20 -39.53 9.10
CA ASN A 36 11.26 -40.30 10.33
C ASN A 36 10.90 -39.46 11.57
N THR A 37 9.99 -39.97 12.34
CA THR A 37 9.30 -39.35 13.50
C THR A 37 10.19 -38.92 14.69
N ASN A 38 11.52 -39.09 14.60
CA ASN A 38 12.47 -38.82 15.68
C ASN A 38 13.22 -37.50 15.59
N LEU A 39 12.97 -36.66 14.54
CA LEU A 39 13.56 -35.33 14.42
C LEU A 39 12.48 -34.28 14.72
N GLU A 40 12.76 -33.35 15.61
CA GLU A 40 11.94 -32.15 15.83
C GLU A 40 11.99 -31.23 14.59
N ASN A 41 11.30 -31.64 13.55
CA ASN A 41 11.16 -30.84 12.34
C ASN A 41 10.01 -29.86 12.55
N ASP A 42 10.25 -28.56 12.34
CA ASP A 42 9.28 -27.51 12.45
C ASP A 42 9.28 -26.63 11.20
N SER A 43 8.19 -25.93 10.96
CA SER A 43 8.05 -24.95 9.90
C SER A 43 7.99 -23.56 10.51
N ILE A 44 8.66 -22.59 9.89
CA ILE A 44 8.57 -21.19 10.32
C ILE A 44 7.11 -20.67 10.21
N ASN A 45 6.31 -21.22 9.32
CA ASN A 45 4.90 -20.86 9.20
C ASN A 45 4.09 -21.40 10.36
N ASN A 46 4.33 -22.63 10.82
CA ASN A 46 3.68 -23.17 12.02
C ASN A 46 4.02 -22.32 13.26
N TYR A 47 5.29 -22.00 13.43
CA TYR A 47 5.72 -21.13 14.52
C TYR A 47 5.07 -19.73 14.43
N LEU A 48 4.99 -19.17 13.20
CA LEU A 48 4.33 -17.91 12.94
C LEU A 48 2.85 -17.91 13.32
N GLU A 49 2.10 -18.98 13.00
CA GLU A 49 0.68 -19.10 13.35
C GLU A 49 0.46 -19.15 14.86
N HIS A 50 1.30 -19.89 15.59
CA HIS A 50 1.21 -19.99 17.05
C HIS A 50 1.55 -18.68 17.78
N HIS A 51 2.36 -17.80 17.18
CA HIS A 51 2.81 -16.52 17.73
C HIS A 51 2.31 -15.32 16.91
N SER A 52 1.21 -15.50 16.19
CA SER A 52 0.76 -14.59 15.14
C SER A 52 0.52 -13.16 15.62
N GLU A 53 -0.12 -12.95 16.77
CA GLU A 53 -0.41 -11.62 17.31
C GLU A 53 0.88 -10.87 17.71
N ASP A 54 1.78 -11.54 18.43
CA ASP A 54 3.04 -10.95 18.86
C ASP A 54 3.89 -10.53 17.66
N ILE A 55 4.04 -11.45 16.69
CA ILE A 55 4.87 -11.19 15.49
C ILE A 55 4.25 -10.10 14.61
N ARG A 56 2.92 -10.03 14.51
CA ARG A 56 2.23 -8.95 13.83
C ARG A 56 2.53 -7.60 14.48
N ASN A 57 2.45 -7.53 15.81
CA ASN A 57 2.74 -6.32 16.57
C ASN A 57 4.22 -5.93 16.45
N ASP A 58 5.15 -6.89 16.50
CA ASP A 58 6.58 -6.68 16.28
C ASP A 58 6.85 -6.10 14.88
N PHE A 59 6.15 -6.58 13.85
CA PHE A 59 6.28 -6.06 12.50
C PHE A 59 5.78 -4.61 12.38
N LEU A 60 4.63 -4.31 12.96
CA LEU A 60 4.07 -2.95 12.95
C LEU A 60 4.98 -1.98 13.72
N ASP A 61 5.52 -2.40 14.86
CA ASP A 61 6.48 -1.62 15.63
C ASP A 61 7.81 -1.43 14.86
N TRP A 62 8.26 -2.46 14.14
CA TRP A 62 9.42 -2.37 13.27
C TRP A 62 9.24 -1.33 12.16
N VAL A 63 8.06 -1.28 11.50
CA VAL A 63 7.72 -0.26 10.49
C VAL A 63 7.75 1.15 11.11
N ASN A 64 7.19 1.31 12.33
CA ASN A 64 7.20 2.59 13.04
C ASN A 64 8.59 3.06 13.41
N LYS A 65 9.41 2.17 13.94
CA LYS A 65 10.82 2.45 14.24
C LYS A 65 11.55 2.92 12.99
N LEU A 66 11.26 2.29 11.83
CA LEU A 66 11.83 2.70 10.55
C LEU A 66 11.51 4.18 10.23
N SER A 67 10.27 4.65 10.44
CA SER A 67 9.88 6.05 10.21
C SER A 67 10.60 7.05 11.14
N SER A 68 10.99 6.57 12.31
CA SER A 68 11.44 7.38 13.45
C SER A 68 12.96 7.49 13.57
N VAL A 69 13.74 6.80 12.71
CA VAL A 69 15.20 6.94 12.67
C VAL A 69 15.59 8.39 12.40
N LYS A 70 16.56 8.89 13.18
CA LYS A 70 16.96 10.30 13.12
C LYS A 70 18.09 10.53 12.13
N ILE A 71 17.96 11.62 11.37
CA ILE A 71 19.01 12.25 10.57
C ILE A 71 19.23 13.65 11.17
N ASN A 72 20.41 13.95 11.65
CA ASN A 72 20.72 15.25 12.28
C ASN A 72 19.66 15.64 13.34
N ASN A 73 19.35 14.72 14.26
CA ASN A 73 18.37 14.88 15.35
C ASN A 73 16.89 15.02 14.95
N LYS A 74 16.57 14.99 13.67
CA LYS A 74 15.16 15.02 13.19
C LYS A 74 14.74 13.64 12.69
N LYS A 75 13.52 13.20 13.03
CA LYS A 75 12.95 11.93 12.53
C LYS A 75 12.83 11.99 11.02
N PHE A 76 13.06 10.87 10.33
CA PHE A 76 12.96 10.82 8.86
C PHE A 76 11.59 11.25 8.37
N LYS A 77 10.50 10.77 8.98
CA LYS A 77 9.15 11.17 8.64
C LYS A 77 8.93 12.69 8.68
N ASP A 78 9.58 13.42 9.60
CA ASP A 78 9.46 14.87 9.72
C ASP A 78 10.22 15.62 8.62
N LEU A 79 11.34 15.08 8.15
CA LEU A 79 12.14 15.69 7.09
C LEU A 79 11.44 15.63 5.72
N ILE A 80 10.62 14.58 5.47
CA ILE A 80 9.90 14.37 4.22
C ILE A 80 8.45 14.90 4.25
N LYS A 81 8.14 15.87 5.14
CA LYS A 81 6.82 16.52 5.17
C LYS A 81 6.50 17.21 3.84
N LEU A 82 5.30 16.96 3.33
CA LEU A 82 4.71 17.63 2.16
C LEU A 82 4.04 18.94 2.57
N GLU A 83 3.36 18.95 3.72
CA GLU A 83 2.75 20.09 4.40
C GLU A 83 3.04 20.03 5.91
N ASN A 84 2.65 21.05 6.68
CA ASN A 84 3.04 21.20 8.09
C ASN A 84 2.78 19.94 8.94
N ASN A 85 1.59 19.35 8.79
CA ASN A 85 1.15 18.20 9.57
C ASN A 85 0.96 16.93 8.73
N PHE A 86 1.54 16.87 7.52
CA PHE A 86 1.41 15.72 6.65
C PHE A 86 2.76 15.30 6.07
N SER A 87 3.20 14.11 6.43
CA SER A 87 4.44 13.52 5.94
C SER A 87 4.19 12.67 4.69
N TYR A 88 5.16 12.64 3.76
CA TYR A 88 5.15 11.67 2.67
C TYR A 88 5.19 10.22 3.18
N TRP A 89 5.68 9.98 4.40
CA TRP A 89 5.62 8.66 5.03
C TRP A 89 4.20 8.07 5.03
N ASN A 90 3.18 8.91 5.17
CA ASN A 90 1.79 8.48 5.16
C ASN A 90 1.31 7.97 3.79
N LEU A 91 2.04 8.31 2.71
CA LEU A 91 1.76 7.89 1.33
C LEU A 91 2.65 6.75 0.84
N CYS A 92 3.53 6.21 1.68
CA CYS A 92 4.48 5.20 1.28
C CYS A 92 3.95 3.77 1.47
N GLU A 93 4.53 2.82 0.73
CA GLU A 93 4.15 1.40 0.81
C GLU A 93 4.34 0.81 2.21
N PHE A 94 5.29 1.34 3.01
CA PHE A 94 5.48 0.91 4.40
C PHE A 94 4.29 1.28 5.30
N ASN A 95 3.60 2.38 5.01
CA ASN A 95 2.39 2.78 5.74
C ASN A 95 1.11 2.22 5.11
N GLU A 96 1.15 1.83 3.83
CA GLU A 96 0.06 1.14 3.15
C GLU A 96 -0.11 -0.29 3.67
N LEU A 97 0.99 -0.94 4.10
CA LEU A 97 1.02 -2.30 4.65
C LEU A 97 0.41 -3.37 3.73
N SER A 98 0.45 -3.16 2.41
CA SER A 98 -0.11 -4.09 1.42
C SER A 98 0.83 -5.27 1.16
N ASN A 99 0.89 -6.20 2.12
CA ASN A 99 1.81 -7.35 2.08
C ASN A 99 1.45 -8.39 1.01
N PHE A 100 0.18 -8.59 0.67
CA PHE A 100 -0.22 -9.60 -0.31
C PHE A 100 -0.05 -9.18 -1.76
N SER A 101 -0.32 -7.92 -2.10
CA SER A 101 -0.38 -7.50 -3.50
C SER A 101 0.81 -6.68 -3.96
N LYS A 102 1.38 -5.84 -3.10
CA LYS A 102 2.40 -4.86 -3.50
C LYS A 102 3.79 -5.18 -2.96
N SER A 103 3.90 -5.67 -1.74
CA SER A 103 5.15 -5.79 -1.00
C SER A 103 5.35 -7.19 -0.43
N LYS A 104 5.51 -8.18 -1.31
CA LYS A 104 5.77 -9.58 -0.92
C LYS A 104 6.97 -9.76 0.01
N ASN A 105 7.93 -8.84 -0.02
CA ASN A 105 9.07 -8.89 0.89
C ASN A 105 8.69 -8.56 2.34
N PHE A 106 7.53 -7.96 2.60
CA PHE A 106 7.04 -7.81 3.98
C PHE A 106 6.74 -9.15 4.64
N GLU A 107 6.22 -10.12 3.88
CA GLU A 107 6.06 -11.50 4.39
C GLU A 107 7.39 -12.10 4.83
N LYS A 108 8.47 -11.87 4.07
CA LYS A 108 9.82 -12.32 4.46
C LYS A 108 10.32 -11.65 5.74
N VAL A 109 10.01 -10.36 5.93
CA VAL A 109 10.36 -9.66 7.19
C VAL A 109 9.58 -10.24 8.36
N ILE A 110 8.30 -10.53 8.20
CA ILE A 110 7.47 -11.17 9.23
C ILE A 110 8.05 -12.54 9.60
N LYS A 111 8.42 -13.37 8.62
CA LYS A 111 9.08 -14.67 8.85
C LYS A 111 10.45 -14.52 9.53
N LEU A 112 11.21 -13.46 9.24
CA LEU A 112 12.49 -13.19 9.92
C LEU A 112 12.30 -12.75 11.37
N LEU A 113 11.25 -12.00 11.67
CA LEU A 113 10.89 -11.67 13.06
C LEU A 113 10.50 -12.93 13.83
N ALA A 114 9.71 -13.81 13.21
CA ALA A 114 9.39 -15.13 13.77
C ALA A 114 10.65 -15.96 14.00
N LEU A 115 11.55 -16.03 13.02
CA LEU A 115 12.82 -16.74 13.15
C LEU A 115 13.68 -16.17 14.28
N LYS A 116 13.78 -14.85 14.39
CA LYS A 116 14.54 -14.21 15.48
C LYS A 116 13.99 -14.61 16.85
N LYS A 117 12.67 -14.61 17.02
CA LYS A 117 12.02 -15.05 18.26
C LYS A 117 12.30 -16.54 18.52
N TYR A 118 12.13 -17.39 17.50
CA TYR A 118 12.40 -18.83 17.58
C TYR A 118 13.85 -19.14 18.01
N LEU A 119 14.84 -18.44 17.42
CA LEU A 119 16.25 -18.62 17.76
C LEU A 119 16.55 -18.26 19.22
N CYS A 120 15.96 -17.18 19.71
CA CYS A 120 16.12 -16.75 21.11
C CYS A 120 15.49 -17.74 22.09
N GLU A 121 14.25 -18.19 21.87
CA GLU A 121 13.54 -19.11 22.75
C GLU A 121 14.23 -20.48 22.83
N ASN A 122 14.74 -20.97 21.71
CA ASN A 122 15.41 -22.27 21.64
C ASN A 122 16.92 -22.18 21.91
N LYS A 123 17.47 -21.03 22.28
CA LYS A 123 18.91 -20.81 22.58
C LYS A 123 19.83 -21.36 21.49
N ILE A 124 19.48 -21.12 20.23
CA ILE A 124 20.27 -21.57 19.05
C ILE A 124 21.53 -20.71 18.92
N SER A 125 22.69 -21.34 18.84
CA SER A 125 24.00 -20.68 18.73
C SER A 125 24.64 -20.79 17.34
N GLU A 126 24.19 -21.71 16.52
CA GLU A 126 24.70 -21.94 15.17
C GLU A 126 23.55 -22.25 14.21
N ILE A 127 23.56 -21.64 13.03
CA ILE A 127 22.58 -21.86 11.96
C ILE A 127 23.29 -22.10 10.63
N ASP A 128 22.97 -23.23 9.99
CA ASP A 128 23.38 -23.54 8.61
C ASP A 128 22.23 -23.17 7.68
N VAL A 129 22.47 -22.30 6.71
CA VAL A 129 21.43 -21.75 5.82
C VAL A 129 21.57 -22.34 4.43
N PHE A 130 20.52 -23.02 3.97
CA PHE A 130 20.39 -23.58 2.62
C PHE A 130 19.24 -22.86 1.91
N SER A 131 19.53 -21.76 1.24
CA SER A 131 18.57 -20.95 0.49
C SER A 131 19.19 -20.44 -0.79
N ASP A 132 18.35 -20.18 -1.78
CA ASP A 132 18.75 -19.47 -3.01
C ASP A 132 18.48 -17.96 -2.90
N ASP A 133 17.83 -17.52 -1.83
CA ASP A 133 17.55 -16.11 -1.57
C ASP A 133 18.75 -15.42 -0.91
N ILE A 134 19.49 -14.65 -1.71
CA ILE A 134 20.67 -13.91 -1.25
C ILE A 134 20.31 -12.83 -0.21
N PHE A 135 19.10 -12.25 -0.31
CA PHE A 135 18.69 -11.19 0.62
C PHE A 135 18.29 -11.75 1.99
N LEU A 136 17.71 -12.95 2.00
CA LEU A 136 17.50 -13.71 3.23
C LEU A 136 18.84 -13.99 3.92
N LYS A 137 19.83 -14.46 3.18
CA LYS A 137 21.18 -14.73 3.71
C LYS A 137 21.85 -13.46 4.26
N ASP A 138 21.84 -12.36 3.47
CA ASP A 138 22.39 -11.07 3.90
C ASP A 138 21.68 -10.54 5.17
N SER A 139 20.39 -10.80 5.32
CA SER A 139 19.64 -10.40 6.52
C SER A 139 19.98 -11.27 7.72
N LEU A 140 20.15 -12.58 7.53
CA LEU A 140 20.54 -13.51 8.59
C LEU A 140 21.93 -13.22 9.14
N THR A 141 22.90 -12.85 8.28
CA THR A 141 24.25 -12.44 8.75
C THR A 141 24.25 -11.15 9.56
N ARG A 142 23.16 -10.36 9.47
CA ARG A 142 22.97 -9.12 10.24
C ARG A 142 22.14 -9.31 11.51
N LEU A 143 21.50 -10.47 11.69
CA LEU A 143 20.85 -10.79 12.96
C LEU A 143 21.92 -10.86 14.05
N HIS A 144 22.25 -9.68 14.59
CA HIS A 144 23.28 -9.48 15.60
C HIS A 144 22.82 -10.02 16.97
N ASP A 145 22.86 -11.35 17.11
CA ASP A 145 23.22 -11.91 18.40
C ASP A 145 24.70 -12.24 18.35
N LYS A 146 25.51 -11.64 19.21
CA LYS A 146 26.99 -11.82 19.23
C LYS A 146 27.43 -13.28 19.33
N ASN A 147 26.48 -14.17 19.59
CA ASN A 147 26.69 -15.61 19.80
C ASN A 147 26.19 -16.48 18.64
N LEU A 148 25.53 -15.92 17.62
CA LEU A 148 24.98 -16.71 16.50
C LEU A 148 26.01 -16.85 15.38
N LYS A 149 26.46 -18.08 15.11
CA LYS A 149 27.29 -18.41 13.95
C LYS A 149 26.41 -18.78 12.76
N VAL A 150 26.46 -17.98 11.69
CA VAL A 150 25.73 -18.23 10.45
C VAL A 150 26.66 -18.78 9.39
N LYS A 151 26.38 -20.00 8.91
CA LYS A 151 27.09 -20.62 7.79
C LYS A 151 26.20 -20.61 6.54
N LEU A 152 26.71 -20.04 5.47
CA LEU A 152 26.01 -19.94 4.18
C LEU A 152 26.55 -20.97 3.20
N ASN A 153 25.67 -21.77 2.63
CA ASN A 153 26.04 -22.73 1.58
C ASN A 153 25.75 -22.12 0.20
N ASP A 154 26.77 -21.55 -0.47
CA ASP A 154 26.61 -20.64 -1.60
C ASP A 154 27.48 -20.89 -2.81
N SER A 155 26.96 -20.46 -3.99
CA SER A 155 27.73 -20.21 -5.20
C SER A 155 27.98 -18.70 -5.37
N PHE A 156 29.22 -18.27 -5.28
CA PHE A 156 29.66 -16.88 -5.40
C PHE A 156 29.23 -16.23 -6.72
N ILE A 157 29.35 -16.93 -7.83
CA ILE A 157 29.04 -16.43 -9.19
C ILE A 157 27.53 -16.11 -9.30
N ARG A 158 26.67 -16.99 -8.79
CA ARG A 158 25.22 -16.80 -8.81
C ARG A 158 24.81 -15.55 -8.00
N ASN A 159 25.43 -15.35 -6.86
CA ASN A 159 25.17 -14.20 -6.00
C ASN A 159 25.55 -12.88 -6.67
N LEU A 160 26.67 -12.85 -7.38
CA LEU A 160 27.12 -11.69 -8.16
C LEU A 160 26.09 -11.34 -9.26
N PHE A 161 25.60 -12.34 -9.99
CA PHE A 161 24.59 -12.13 -11.05
C PHE A 161 23.26 -11.58 -10.51
N ILE A 162 22.77 -12.11 -9.38
CA ILE A 162 21.54 -11.63 -8.74
C ILE A 162 21.69 -10.17 -8.29
N ARG A 163 22.83 -9.81 -7.66
CA ARG A 163 23.13 -8.43 -7.25
C ARG A 163 23.19 -7.49 -8.46
N PHE A 164 23.82 -7.90 -9.56
CA PHE A 164 23.87 -7.12 -10.79
C PHE A 164 22.47 -6.87 -11.37
N LYS A 165 21.63 -7.93 -11.45
CA LYS A 165 20.23 -7.81 -11.91
C LYS A 165 19.42 -6.84 -11.03
N GLN A 166 19.67 -6.83 -9.72
CA GLN A 166 19.02 -5.90 -8.80
C GLN A 166 19.42 -4.46 -9.07
N ILE A 167 20.70 -4.17 -9.32
CA ILE A 167 21.20 -2.83 -9.67
C ILE A 167 20.52 -2.34 -10.94
N LEU A 168 20.39 -3.19 -11.96
CA LEU A 168 19.68 -2.84 -13.20
C LEU A 168 18.20 -2.53 -12.95
N ASN A 169 17.54 -3.28 -12.09
CA ASN A 169 16.14 -3.03 -11.72
C ASN A 169 15.99 -1.70 -10.96
N PHE A 170 16.91 -1.35 -10.08
CA PHE A 170 16.90 -0.05 -9.39
C PHE A 170 17.06 1.12 -10.38
N ASN A 171 17.95 0.99 -11.37
CA ASN A 171 18.12 2.02 -12.39
C ASN A 171 16.86 2.22 -13.24
N LYS A 172 16.12 1.14 -13.54
CA LYS A 172 14.81 1.25 -14.21
C LYS A 172 13.76 1.97 -13.36
N LEU A 173 13.76 1.79 -12.05
CA LEU A 173 12.84 2.49 -11.14
C LEU A 173 13.14 3.98 -11.03
N ARG A 174 14.41 4.37 -11.11
CA ARG A 174 14.90 5.76 -11.02
C ARG A 174 14.80 6.52 -12.36
N THR A 175 13.76 6.29 -13.13
CA THR A 175 13.53 6.99 -14.41
C THR A 175 13.35 8.50 -14.22
N ILE A 176 13.52 9.26 -15.32
CA ILE A 176 13.45 10.72 -15.30
C ILE A 176 12.08 11.20 -14.80
N PRO A 177 11.98 11.85 -13.63
CA PRO A 177 10.69 12.19 -13.01
C PRO A 177 9.84 13.13 -13.88
N LEU A 178 10.46 14.04 -14.61
CA LEU A 178 9.76 14.94 -15.52
C LEU A 178 8.99 14.17 -16.59
N PHE A 179 9.59 13.11 -17.15
CA PHE A 179 8.94 12.23 -18.11
C PHE A 179 7.66 11.59 -17.57
N TRP A 180 7.65 11.22 -16.27
CA TRP A 180 6.47 10.66 -15.62
C TRP A 180 5.34 11.67 -15.43
N ILE A 181 5.63 12.96 -15.25
CA ILE A 181 4.60 14.01 -15.26
C ILE A 181 3.95 14.10 -16.64
N PHE A 182 4.75 14.04 -17.72
CA PHE A 182 4.21 14.00 -19.08
C PHE A 182 3.37 12.75 -19.32
N ILE A 183 3.83 11.56 -18.87
CA ILE A 183 3.04 10.33 -18.96
C ILE A 183 1.72 10.48 -18.19
N PHE A 184 1.75 11.02 -16.98
CA PHE A 184 0.54 11.26 -16.19
C PHE A 184 -0.40 12.22 -16.94
N TYR A 185 0.11 13.33 -17.46
CA TYR A 185 -0.65 14.29 -18.25
C TYR A 185 -1.29 13.64 -19.48
N PHE A 186 -0.49 12.96 -20.31
CA PHE A 186 -0.99 12.36 -21.55
C PHE A 186 -1.97 11.21 -21.28
N ARG A 187 -1.73 10.42 -20.25
CA ARG A 187 -2.65 9.36 -19.79
C ARG A 187 -4.03 9.94 -19.44
N ASN A 188 -4.06 11.10 -18.82
CA ASN A 188 -5.27 11.75 -18.33
C ASN A 188 -5.72 12.93 -19.22
N LEU A 189 -5.12 13.12 -20.39
CA LEU A 189 -5.36 14.27 -21.26
C LEU A 189 -6.85 14.47 -21.58
N LYS A 190 -7.58 13.39 -21.84
CA LYS A 190 -9.01 13.43 -22.15
C LYS A 190 -9.85 13.87 -20.93
N LEU A 191 -9.48 13.46 -19.74
CA LEU A 191 -10.12 13.90 -18.49
C LEU A 191 -9.89 15.40 -18.26
N ILE A 192 -8.65 15.84 -18.46
CA ILE A 192 -8.23 17.24 -18.28
C ILE A 192 -8.92 18.16 -19.31
N ASN A 193 -8.94 17.77 -20.57
CA ASN A 193 -9.45 18.60 -21.67
C ASN A 193 -10.98 18.67 -21.76
N LYS A 194 -11.72 17.68 -21.22
CA LYS A 194 -13.19 17.68 -21.28
C LYS A 194 -13.85 18.66 -20.32
N ASN A 195 -13.07 19.50 -19.61
CA ASN A 195 -13.58 20.54 -18.70
C ASN A 195 -14.63 20.01 -17.69
N LEU A 196 -14.48 18.75 -17.23
CA LEU A 196 -15.41 18.15 -16.25
C LEU A 196 -15.54 19.00 -14.98
N THR A 197 -14.50 19.71 -14.61
CA THR A 197 -14.53 20.66 -13.48
C THR A 197 -15.51 21.81 -13.67
N LYS A 198 -15.80 22.21 -14.91
CA LYS A 198 -16.78 23.28 -15.21
C LYS A 198 -18.24 22.80 -15.13
N THR A 199 -18.47 21.53 -15.47
CA THR A 199 -19.82 20.93 -15.42
C THR A 199 -20.15 20.37 -14.04
N PHE A 200 -19.16 20.07 -13.23
CA PHE A 200 -19.33 19.57 -11.86
C PHE A 200 -19.85 20.69 -10.95
N LYS A 201 -21.06 20.52 -10.44
CA LYS A 201 -21.74 21.45 -9.53
C LYS A 201 -22.11 20.72 -8.23
N PRO A 202 -21.13 20.48 -7.34
CA PRO A 202 -21.36 19.66 -6.17
C PRO A 202 -22.42 20.28 -5.24
N SER A 203 -23.32 19.45 -4.77
CA SER A 203 -24.34 19.84 -3.81
C SER A 203 -23.73 20.00 -2.42
N THR A 204 -24.19 21.05 -1.69
CA THR A 204 -23.84 21.26 -0.28
C THR A 204 -24.61 20.31 0.62
N LYS A 205 -24.07 20.03 1.81
CA LYS A 205 -24.71 19.18 2.84
C LYS A 205 -25.25 17.86 2.26
N SER A 206 -24.52 17.28 1.31
CA SER A 206 -24.88 16.05 0.62
C SER A 206 -23.91 14.91 0.98
N LEU A 207 -24.12 13.76 0.36
CA LEU A 207 -23.22 12.61 0.47
C LEU A 207 -22.22 12.65 -0.68
N THR A 208 -20.93 12.49 -0.37
CA THR A 208 -19.90 12.36 -1.37
C THR A 208 -19.30 10.95 -1.33
N PHE A 209 -19.29 10.27 -2.47
CA PHE A 209 -18.66 8.97 -2.66
C PHE A 209 -17.32 9.14 -3.35
N VAL A 210 -16.27 8.47 -2.83
CA VAL A 210 -14.93 8.48 -3.43
C VAL A 210 -14.49 7.05 -3.68
N SER A 211 -14.26 6.69 -4.95
CA SER A 211 -13.82 5.35 -5.34
C SER A 211 -13.20 5.32 -6.73
N TYR A 212 -12.66 4.17 -7.10
CA TYR A 212 -12.28 3.92 -8.47
C TYR A 212 -13.51 3.92 -9.38
N PHE A 213 -13.35 4.45 -10.60
CA PHE A 213 -14.36 4.35 -11.65
C PHE A 213 -14.33 2.95 -12.26
N ASN A 214 -14.95 1.98 -11.58
CA ASN A 214 -14.92 0.58 -11.97
C ASN A 214 -16.18 -0.14 -11.49
N ASN A 215 -16.40 -1.36 -12.01
CA ASN A 215 -17.47 -2.27 -11.60
C ASN A 215 -18.87 -1.61 -11.65
N TYR A 216 -19.11 -0.73 -12.61
CA TYR A 216 -20.37 -0.02 -12.78
C TYR A 216 -21.29 -0.70 -13.80
N ASP A 217 -22.60 -0.50 -13.64
CA ASP A 217 -23.63 -0.97 -14.56
C ASP A 217 -23.66 -0.06 -15.80
N LYS A 218 -23.15 -0.58 -16.93
CA LYS A 218 -23.09 0.17 -18.19
C LYS A 218 -24.47 0.53 -18.74
N LYS A 219 -25.46 -0.37 -18.59
CA LYS A 219 -26.83 -0.10 -19.09
C LYS A 219 -27.46 1.03 -18.31
N LYS A 220 -27.42 0.99 -16.97
CA LYS A 220 -27.95 2.08 -16.14
C LYS A 220 -27.26 3.41 -16.42
N LEU A 221 -25.94 3.40 -16.64
CA LEU A 221 -25.19 4.62 -16.93
C LEU A 221 -25.60 5.23 -18.27
N ILE A 222 -25.77 4.41 -19.33
CA ILE A 222 -26.06 4.88 -20.69
C ILE A 222 -27.56 5.19 -20.88
N ASP A 223 -28.44 4.25 -20.48
CA ASP A 223 -29.85 4.31 -20.82
C ASP A 223 -30.64 5.18 -19.83
N HIS A 224 -30.14 5.31 -18.60
CA HIS A 224 -30.84 6.02 -17.52
C HIS A 224 -30.06 7.18 -16.93
N ASN A 225 -28.89 7.54 -17.48
CA ASN A 225 -28.00 8.56 -16.94
C ASN A 225 -27.77 8.39 -15.43
N PHE A 226 -27.57 7.15 -14.98
CA PHE A 226 -27.47 6.80 -13.58
C PHE A 226 -26.26 5.93 -13.31
N PHE A 227 -25.32 6.42 -12.50
CA PHE A 227 -24.14 5.67 -12.09
C PHE A 227 -24.46 4.78 -10.89
N GLU A 228 -24.21 3.49 -11.04
CA GLU A 228 -24.29 2.49 -9.97
C GLU A 228 -23.12 1.53 -10.10
N SER A 229 -22.36 1.37 -9.03
CA SER A 229 -21.23 0.44 -8.96
C SER A 229 -21.50 -0.65 -7.94
N SER A 230 -21.10 -1.89 -8.25
CA SER A 230 -21.27 -3.05 -7.37
C SER A 230 -20.57 -2.91 -6.02
N TYR A 231 -19.57 -2.04 -5.91
CA TYR A 231 -18.95 -1.71 -4.63
C TYR A 231 -19.93 -1.16 -3.59
N TRP A 232 -20.98 -0.50 -4.03
CA TRP A 232 -21.95 0.18 -3.17
C TRP A 232 -23.29 -0.57 -3.07
N GLY A 233 -23.38 -1.74 -3.73
CA GLY A 233 -24.61 -2.55 -3.75
C GLY A 233 -25.84 -1.74 -4.18
N LYS A 234 -26.91 -1.81 -3.40
CA LYS A 234 -28.18 -1.11 -3.68
C LYS A 234 -28.25 0.32 -3.13
N LEU A 235 -27.19 0.81 -2.46
CA LEU A 235 -27.19 2.12 -1.81
C LEU A 235 -27.46 3.28 -2.81
N PRO A 236 -26.82 3.36 -4.00
CA PRO A 236 -27.11 4.43 -4.96
C PRO A 236 -28.57 4.47 -5.41
N THR A 237 -29.16 3.30 -5.69
CA THR A 237 -30.59 3.18 -6.05
C THR A 237 -31.51 3.61 -4.90
N PHE A 238 -31.16 3.26 -3.65
CA PHE A 238 -31.93 3.71 -2.48
C PHE A 238 -31.88 5.22 -2.32
N LEU A 239 -30.69 5.85 -2.43
CA LEU A 239 -30.52 7.30 -2.33
C LEU A 239 -31.29 8.05 -3.43
N ARG A 240 -31.30 7.50 -4.67
CA ARG A 240 -32.10 8.07 -5.77
C ARG A 240 -33.60 8.08 -5.44
N LYS A 241 -34.13 6.99 -4.87
CA LYS A 241 -35.55 6.92 -4.44
C LYS A 241 -35.90 7.96 -3.36
N GLN A 242 -34.93 8.36 -2.56
CA GLN A 242 -35.08 9.40 -1.54
C GLN A 242 -34.81 10.82 -2.10
N SER A 243 -34.62 10.96 -3.42
CA SER A 243 -34.25 12.24 -4.07
C SER A 243 -33.03 12.90 -3.41
N GLN A 244 -32.10 12.08 -2.90
CA GLN A 244 -30.91 12.55 -2.20
C GLN A 244 -29.82 12.91 -3.21
N ASN A 245 -29.36 14.15 -3.18
CA ASN A 245 -28.22 14.58 -3.97
C ASN A 245 -26.93 13.90 -3.52
N THR A 246 -26.13 13.43 -4.48
CA THR A 246 -24.86 12.76 -4.25
C THR A 246 -23.76 13.29 -5.15
N ASN A 247 -22.57 13.45 -4.60
CA ASN A 247 -21.36 13.76 -5.37
C ASN A 247 -20.51 12.50 -5.51
N TRP A 248 -19.99 12.26 -6.70
CA TRP A 248 -19.17 11.10 -7.02
C TRP A 248 -17.80 11.54 -7.50
N ILE A 249 -16.79 11.27 -6.69
CA ILE A 249 -15.39 11.58 -6.99
C ILE A 249 -14.72 10.27 -7.42
N HIS A 250 -14.29 10.23 -8.66
CA HIS A 250 -13.70 9.04 -9.25
C HIS A 250 -12.19 9.14 -9.38
N ILE A 251 -11.53 8.00 -9.20
CA ILE A 251 -10.13 7.79 -9.55
C ILE A 251 -10.12 6.95 -10.83
N SER A 252 -9.42 7.45 -11.85
CA SER A 252 -9.36 6.86 -13.19
C SER A 252 -8.55 5.56 -13.21
N LEU A 253 -9.07 4.52 -13.88
CA LEU A 253 -8.37 3.26 -14.18
C LEU A 253 -8.06 3.08 -15.68
N GLN A 254 -8.03 4.16 -16.47
CA GLN A 254 -7.51 4.24 -17.85
C GLN A 254 -8.43 3.79 -19.01
N ASN A 255 -9.71 3.51 -18.80
CA ASN A 255 -10.58 3.07 -19.89
C ASN A 255 -11.79 3.96 -20.17
N GLU A 256 -11.94 5.06 -19.43
CA GLU A 256 -13.14 5.92 -19.43
C GLU A 256 -13.35 6.68 -20.75
N ALA A 257 -12.30 6.83 -21.55
CA ALA A 257 -12.38 7.48 -22.85
C ALA A 257 -12.78 6.55 -24.01
N LYS A 258 -13.03 5.25 -23.76
CA LYS A 258 -13.48 4.32 -24.79
C LYS A 258 -14.98 4.52 -25.08
N LYS A 259 -15.36 4.35 -26.35
CA LYS A 259 -16.77 4.34 -26.76
C LYS A 259 -17.52 3.20 -26.07
N ILE A 260 -18.70 3.48 -25.53
CA ILE A 260 -19.45 2.51 -24.74
C ILE A 260 -20.87 2.24 -25.27
N ASN A 261 -21.36 3.01 -26.24
CA ASN A 261 -22.70 2.81 -26.81
C ASN A 261 -22.69 2.84 -28.35
N SER A 262 -23.82 2.48 -28.94
CA SER A 262 -24.06 2.48 -30.41
C SER A 262 -23.94 3.88 -31.04
N HIS A 263 -24.16 4.94 -30.25
CA HIS A 263 -24.07 6.32 -30.73
C HIS A 263 -22.62 6.86 -30.67
N GLY A 264 -21.64 6.03 -30.29
CA GLY A 264 -20.24 6.41 -30.24
C GLY A 264 -19.85 7.33 -29.08
N LEU A 265 -20.75 7.53 -28.09
CA LEU A 265 -20.42 8.30 -26.90
C LEU A 265 -19.38 7.57 -26.04
N THR A 266 -18.47 8.32 -25.49
CA THR A 266 -17.54 7.85 -24.47
C THR A 266 -18.17 7.95 -23.08
N THR A 267 -17.64 7.19 -22.13
CA THR A 267 -18.02 7.30 -20.70
C THR A 267 -17.95 8.76 -20.21
N LEU A 268 -16.96 9.52 -20.64
CA LEU A 268 -16.79 10.91 -20.22
C LEU A 268 -17.89 11.83 -20.75
N GLU A 269 -18.40 11.58 -21.95
CA GLU A 269 -19.52 12.34 -22.50
C GLU A 269 -20.82 12.04 -21.77
N VAL A 270 -21.05 10.78 -21.41
CA VAL A 270 -22.21 10.41 -20.57
C VAL A 270 -22.11 11.08 -19.19
N ILE A 271 -20.96 11.03 -18.53
CA ILE A 271 -20.74 11.68 -17.24
C ILE A 271 -20.96 13.21 -17.34
N ARG A 272 -20.49 13.83 -18.41
CA ARG A 272 -20.74 15.24 -18.66
C ARG A 272 -22.25 15.54 -18.79
N ASN A 273 -22.97 14.74 -19.58
CA ASN A 273 -24.42 14.89 -19.74
C ASN A 273 -25.15 14.76 -18.40
N ILE A 274 -24.74 13.82 -17.54
CA ILE A 274 -25.26 13.66 -16.18
C ILE A 274 -25.07 14.95 -15.38
N ASN A 275 -23.88 15.55 -15.41
CA ASN A 275 -23.57 16.78 -14.67
C ASN A 275 -24.35 18.00 -15.18
N GLU A 276 -24.65 18.05 -16.50
CA GLU A 276 -25.38 19.15 -17.13
C GLU A 276 -26.90 19.01 -16.93
N ASP A 277 -27.41 17.83 -16.62
CA ASP A 277 -28.84 17.58 -16.35
C ASP A 277 -29.21 18.06 -14.95
N LYS A 278 -29.99 19.14 -14.87
CA LYS A 278 -30.45 19.74 -13.62
C LYS A 278 -31.39 18.85 -12.80
N ASN A 279 -32.01 17.87 -13.42
CA ASN A 279 -32.90 16.91 -12.77
C ASN A 279 -32.18 15.67 -12.23
N ASN A 280 -30.87 15.55 -12.51
CA ASN A 280 -30.08 14.44 -12.02
C ASN A 280 -29.58 14.71 -10.59
N PHE A 281 -29.74 13.71 -9.72
CA PHE A 281 -29.29 13.77 -8.32
C PHE A 281 -27.82 13.39 -8.16
N GLN A 282 -27.11 13.06 -9.24
CA GLN A 282 -25.69 12.69 -9.22
C GLN A 282 -24.84 13.75 -9.91
N GLN A 283 -23.74 14.12 -9.27
CA GLN A 283 -22.69 14.96 -9.86
C GLN A 283 -21.37 14.19 -9.84
N HIS A 284 -20.61 14.23 -10.91
CA HIS A 284 -19.44 13.40 -11.09
C HIS A 284 -18.19 14.19 -11.43
N LEU A 285 -17.05 13.84 -10.80
CA LEU A 285 -15.75 14.41 -11.10
C LEU A 285 -14.68 13.32 -11.07
N PHE A 286 -13.75 13.36 -12.00
CA PHE A 286 -12.51 12.60 -11.91
C PHE A 286 -11.43 13.45 -11.24
N VAL A 287 -10.74 12.91 -10.24
CA VAL A 287 -9.69 13.64 -9.49
C VAL A 287 -8.60 14.13 -10.44
N GLU A 288 -8.24 13.34 -11.44
CA GLU A 288 -7.21 13.65 -12.44
C GLU A 288 -7.58 14.85 -13.33
N SER A 289 -8.87 15.17 -13.47
CA SER A 289 -9.32 16.37 -14.22
C SER A 289 -8.89 17.69 -13.57
N LEU A 290 -8.49 17.65 -12.31
CA LEU A 290 -7.95 18.80 -11.56
C LEU A 290 -6.48 19.07 -11.85
N PHE A 291 -5.83 18.23 -12.65
CA PHE A 291 -4.41 18.39 -12.95
C PHE A 291 -4.14 19.73 -13.64
N THR A 292 -3.14 20.44 -13.14
CA THR A 292 -2.53 21.61 -13.75
C THR A 292 -1.01 21.46 -13.76
N TRP A 293 -0.33 22.12 -14.70
CA TRP A 293 1.13 22.12 -14.72
C TRP A 293 1.75 22.68 -13.44
N ARG A 294 1.05 23.61 -12.77
CA ARG A 294 1.45 24.12 -11.44
C ARG A 294 1.51 23.00 -10.40
N ILE A 295 0.52 22.11 -10.40
CA ILE A 295 0.52 20.91 -9.54
C ILE A 295 1.69 20.00 -9.92
N GLY A 296 1.88 19.74 -11.22
CA GLY A 296 2.96 18.92 -11.72
C GLY A 296 4.34 19.39 -11.26
N PHE A 297 4.66 20.67 -11.45
CA PHE A 297 5.91 21.25 -10.98
C PHE A 297 6.07 21.24 -9.47
N LYS A 298 5.01 21.52 -8.73
CA LYS A 298 5.04 21.45 -7.27
C LYS A 298 5.32 20.03 -6.77
N ALA A 299 4.69 19.05 -7.39
CA ALA A 299 4.92 17.63 -7.09
C ALA A 299 6.36 17.23 -7.42
N LEU A 300 6.92 17.70 -8.53
CA LEU A 300 8.30 17.44 -8.93
C LEU A 300 9.31 17.97 -7.91
N LEU A 301 9.14 19.21 -7.45
CA LEU A 301 10.01 19.79 -6.43
C LEU A 301 9.97 19.00 -5.12
N ARG A 302 8.77 18.56 -4.70
CA ARG A 302 8.61 17.75 -3.50
C ARG A 302 9.18 16.34 -3.67
N PHE A 303 9.02 15.75 -4.86
CA PHE A 303 9.64 14.48 -5.21
C PHE A 303 11.17 14.53 -5.05
N TYR A 304 11.85 15.55 -5.62
CA TYR A 304 13.29 15.68 -5.49
C TYR A 304 13.74 15.81 -4.04
N LYS A 305 13.00 16.58 -3.22
CA LYS A 305 13.28 16.68 -1.78
C LYS A 305 13.18 15.30 -1.10
N VAL A 306 12.09 14.56 -1.34
CA VAL A 306 11.88 13.22 -0.76
C VAL A 306 12.97 12.26 -1.23
N CYS A 307 13.29 12.26 -2.52
CA CYS A 307 14.31 11.39 -3.11
C CYS A 307 15.69 11.64 -2.50
N LEU A 308 16.15 12.89 -2.46
CA LEU A 308 17.48 13.25 -1.88
C LEU A 308 17.58 12.85 -0.41
N LEU A 309 16.57 13.17 0.39
CA LEU A 309 16.56 12.79 1.81
C LEU A 309 16.51 11.27 1.98
N SER A 310 15.81 10.56 1.11
CA SER A 310 15.75 9.10 1.15
C SER A 310 17.08 8.44 0.80
N LEU A 311 17.88 9.01 -0.09
CA LEU A 311 19.23 8.51 -0.40
C LEU A 311 20.17 8.62 0.82
N ILE A 312 20.11 9.73 1.56
CA ILE A 312 20.87 9.90 2.80
C ILE A 312 20.38 8.88 3.83
N TYR A 313 19.07 8.76 4.01
CA TYR A 313 18.45 7.83 4.93
C TYR A 313 18.77 6.37 4.60
N GLN A 314 18.72 5.99 3.32
CA GLN A 314 19.06 4.65 2.83
C GLN A 314 20.48 4.24 3.24
N ARG A 315 21.46 5.16 3.14
CA ARG A 315 22.85 4.91 3.58
C ARG A 315 22.94 4.65 5.07
N LEU A 316 22.15 5.35 5.88
CA LEU A 316 22.16 5.17 7.34
C LEU A 316 21.54 3.84 7.75
N ILE A 317 20.34 3.51 7.22
CA ILE A 317 19.63 2.30 7.61
C ILE A 317 20.26 1.03 7.02
N SER A 318 20.89 1.13 5.85
CA SER A 318 21.55 -0.02 5.21
C SER A 318 22.66 -0.64 6.07
N LYS A 319 23.23 0.11 7.01
CA LYS A 319 24.26 -0.36 7.93
C LYS A 319 23.74 -0.84 9.27
N LYS A 320 22.55 -0.37 9.68
CA LYS A 320 22.04 -0.53 11.05
C LYS A 320 20.85 -1.49 11.15
N TRP A 321 20.15 -1.74 10.04
CA TRP A 321 18.90 -2.50 10.07
C TRP A 321 19.08 -3.90 9.51
N ASP A 322 18.77 -4.89 10.34
CA ASP A 322 18.98 -6.31 10.05
C ASP A 322 18.27 -6.75 8.77
N PHE A 323 17.03 -6.30 8.55
CA PHE A 323 16.19 -6.74 7.43
C PHE A 323 16.26 -5.82 6.20
N PHE A 324 17.11 -4.80 6.23
CA PHE A 324 17.22 -3.86 5.12
C PHE A 324 17.56 -4.52 3.76
N PRO A 325 18.40 -5.56 3.66
CA PRO A 325 18.65 -6.22 2.39
C PRO A 325 17.38 -6.69 1.68
N ILE A 326 16.39 -7.21 2.42
CA ILE A 326 15.12 -7.69 1.87
C ILE A 326 14.24 -6.54 1.38
N ILE A 327 14.12 -5.46 2.18
CA ILE A 327 13.22 -4.34 1.88
C ILE A 327 13.85 -3.25 1.01
N ASN A 328 15.10 -3.38 0.61
CA ASN A 328 15.80 -2.33 -0.14
C ASN A 328 15.10 -2.01 -1.48
N PHE A 329 14.51 -3.01 -2.12
CA PHE A 329 13.75 -2.82 -3.36
C PHE A 329 12.48 -1.99 -3.10
N GLU A 330 11.69 -2.34 -2.09
CA GLU A 330 10.50 -1.60 -1.67
C GLU A 330 10.86 -0.18 -1.26
N PHE A 331 11.99 -0.02 -0.59
CA PHE A 331 12.46 1.29 -0.20
C PHE A 331 12.74 2.20 -1.42
N VAL A 332 13.49 1.71 -2.41
CA VAL A 332 13.75 2.46 -3.65
C VAL A 332 12.46 2.72 -4.43
N LYS A 333 11.61 1.71 -4.56
CA LYS A 333 10.31 1.82 -5.23
C LYS A 333 9.42 2.89 -4.57
N THR A 334 9.43 2.94 -3.25
CA THR A 334 8.58 3.84 -2.46
C THR A 334 9.08 5.29 -2.43
N PHE A 335 10.40 5.52 -2.38
CA PHE A 335 10.94 6.87 -2.15
C PHE A 335 11.66 7.48 -3.36
N GLN A 336 12.02 6.69 -4.37
CA GLN A 336 12.89 7.11 -5.47
C GLN A 336 12.34 6.77 -6.86
N SER A 337 11.07 6.39 -6.98
CA SER A 337 10.46 5.96 -8.24
C SER A 337 9.31 6.87 -8.67
N HIS A 338 8.73 6.54 -9.82
CA HIS A 338 7.52 7.18 -10.32
C HIS A 338 6.33 7.05 -9.36
N ASN A 339 6.22 5.96 -8.58
CA ASN A 339 5.16 5.80 -7.59
C ASN A 339 5.21 6.92 -6.54
N THR A 340 6.42 7.34 -6.14
CA THR A 340 6.60 8.47 -5.23
C THR A 340 6.00 9.75 -5.81
N LEU A 341 6.31 10.03 -7.08
CA LEU A 341 5.82 11.22 -7.76
C LEU A 341 4.30 11.17 -7.96
N GLU A 342 3.74 10.01 -8.35
CA GLU A 342 2.31 9.82 -8.54
C GLU A 342 1.54 10.01 -7.22
N ASN A 343 2.02 9.45 -6.11
CA ASN A 343 1.41 9.66 -4.79
C ASN A 343 1.43 11.14 -4.37
N ILE A 344 2.53 11.87 -4.66
CA ILE A 344 2.60 13.32 -4.40
C ILE A 344 1.67 14.11 -5.33
N LEU A 345 1.50 13.70 -6.58
CA LEU A 345 0.52 14.29 -7.49
C LEU A 345 -0.90 14.13 -6.94
N TYR A 346 -1.30 12.92 -6.56
CA TYR A 346 -2.62 12.70 -5.95
C TYR A 346 -2.82 13.51 -4.66
N PHE A 347 -1.78 13.66 -3.83
CA PHE A 347 -1.86 14.52 -2.66
C PHE A 347 -2.28 15.95 -3.02
N TYR A 348 -1.68 16.56 -4.06
CA TYR A 348 -2.04 17.90 -4.49
C TYR A 348 -3.37 17.97 -5.25
N LEU A 349 -3.76 16.91 -5.96
CA LEU A 349 -5.08 16.82 -6.59
C LEU A 349 -6.19 16.79 -5.53
N PHE A 350 -6.04 16.01 -4.45
CA PHE A 350 -6.98 16.01 -3.33
C PHE A 350 -6.99 17.33 -2.56
N LYS A 351 -5.86 18.02 -2.49
CA LYS A 351 -5.81 19.40 -1.96
C LYS A 351 -6.68 20.37 -2.77
N ASP A 352 -6.62 20.27 -4.09
CA ASP A 352 -7.42 21.14 -4.95
C ASP A 352 -8.90 20.67 -5.01
N LEU A 353 -9.17 19.37 -4.89
CA LEU A 353 -10.52 18.85 -4.69
C LEU A 353 -11.20 19.46 -3.46
N ALA A 354 -10.48 19.53 -2.33
CA ALA A 354 -10.99 20.09 -1.10
C ALA A 354 -11.38 21.56 -1.19
N LYS A 355 -10.82 22.31 -2.16
CA LYS A 355 -11.18 23.71 -2.39
C LYS A 355 -12.50 23.88 -3.16
N ILE A 356 -12.84 22.92 -4.01
CA ILE A 356 -14.04 23.00 -4.86
C ILE A 356 -15.21 22.20 -4.31
N LEU A 357 -14.96 21.29 -3.38
CA LEU A 357 -15.99 20.50 -2.73
C LEU A 357 -16.56 21.30 -1.55
N PRO A 358 -17.83 21.73 -1.59
CA PRO A 358 -18.45 22.45 -0.48
C PRO A 358 -18.63 21.53 0.73
N LEU A 359 -19.02 22.07 1.86
CA LEU A 359 -19.23 21.32 3.10
C LEU A 359 -20.17 20.13 2.88
N GLN A 360 -19.72 18.93 3.20
CA GLN A 360 -20.46 17.68 3.04
C GLN A 360 -20.94 17.14 4.38
N GLU A 361 -22.11 16.48 4.39
CA GLU A 361 -22.62 15.74 5.54
C GLU A 361 -21.77 14.52 5.82
N ARG A 362 -21.45 13.77 4.76
CA ARG A 362 -20.60 12.57 4.83
C ARG A 362 -19.78 12.44 3.57
N ILE A 363 -18.53 12.07 3.74
CA ILE A 363 -17.68 11.58 2.67
C ILE A 363 -17.49 10.09 2.93
N ILE A 364 -17.83 9.25 1.95
CA ILE A 364 -17.76 7.80 2.04
C ILE A 364 -16.79 7.34 0.97
N TYR A 365 -15.76 6.60 1.35
CA TYR A 365 -14.78 6.11 0.39
C TYR A 365 -14.55 4.61 0.51
N LEU A 366 -14.14 4.00 -0.61
CA LEU A 366 -13.73 2.61 -0.65
C LEU A 366 -12.37 2.47 0.03
N HIS A 367 -12.30 1.66 1.07
CA HIS A 367 -11.11 1.55 1.92
C HIS A 367 -10.28 0.30 1.61
N GLU A 368 -9.05 0.53 1.18
CA GLU A 368 -8.00 -0.48 0.96
C GLU A 368 -6.64 -0.02 1.50
N ASN A 369 -6.61 1.04 2.29
CA ASN A 369 -5.42 1.69 2.85
C ASN A 369 -4.44 2.24 1.79
N HIS A 370 -4.96 2.66 0.62
CA HIS A 370 -4.14 3.25 -0.44
C HIS A 370 -3.64 4.65 -0.09
N PRO A 371 -2.52 5.10 -0.69
CA PRO A 371 -1.94 6.43 -0.44
C PRO A 371 -2.93 7.59 -0.64
N TRP A 372 -3.76 7.54 -1.68
CA TRP A 372 -4.74 8.60 -1.95
C TRP A 372 -5.79 8.74 -0.85
N GLU A 373 -6.15 7.66 -0.16
CA GLU A 373 -7.11 7.68 0.96
C GLU A 373 -6.59 8.53 2.12
N LYS A 374 -5.29 8.46 2.41
CA LYS A 374 -4.65 9.30 3.44
C LYS A 374 -4.72 10.79 3.07
N SER A 375 -4.55 11.11 1.79
CA SER A 375 -4.71 12.48 1.28
C SER A 375 -6.15 12.95 1.39
N LEU A 376 -7.12 12.09 1.03
CA LEU A 376 -8.55 12.37 1.20
C LEU A 376 -8.88 12.63 2.67
N CYS A 377 -8.46 11.75 3.58
CA CYS A 377 -8.71 11.90 5.02
C CYS A 377 -8.17 13.25 5.53
N TYR A 378 -6.91 13.54 5.22
CA TYR A 378 -6.26 14.77 5.66
C TYR A 378 -6.99 16.02 5.19
N PHE A 379 -7.25 16.15 3.89
CA PHE A 379 -7.91 17.36 3.37
C PHE A 379 -9.38 17.44 3.73
N SER A 380 -10.09 16.32 3.87
CA SER A 380 -11.47 16.31 4.33
C SER A 380 -11.60 16.85 5.76
N LYS A 381 -10.68 16.47 6.65
CA LYS A 381 -10.68 16.98 8.04
C LYS A 381 -10.23 18.43 8.12
N MET A 382 -9.28 18.83 7.29
CA MET A 382 -8.85 20.24 7.22
C MET A 382 -9.93 21.17 6.63
N SER A 383 -10.89 20.61 5.88
CA SER A 383 -12.03 21.35 5.31
C SER A 383 -13.30 21.27 6.17
N GLU A 384 -13.20 20.72 7.38
CA GLU A 384 -14.27 20.63 8.37
C GLU A 384 -15.55 19.91 7.88
N HIS A 385 -15.42 18.96 6.94
CA HIS A 385 -16.53 18.08 6.57
C HIS A 385 -17.01 17.29 7.80
N LYS A 386 -18.33 17.03 7.91
CA LYS A 386 -18.90 16.53 9.16
C LYS A 386 -18.39 15.13 9.54
N LYS A 387 -18.40 14.17 8.60
CA LYS A 387 -17.93 12.81 8.87
C LYS A 387 -17.29 12.15 7.64
N LEU A 388 -16.23 11.41 7.90
CA LEU A 388 -15.52 10.62 6.91
C LEU A 388 -15.67 9.12 7.25
N LEU A 389 -16.23 8.34 6.31
CA LEU A 389 -16.53 6.93 6.47
C LEU A 389 -15.70 6.11 5.50
N ALA A 390 -14.97 5.12 6.02
CA ALA A 390 -14.24 4.13 5.25
C ALA A 390 -15.11 2.88 5.05
N HIS A 391 -15.42 2.53 3.82
CA HIS A 391 -16.16 1.32 3.48
C HIS A 391 -15.20 0.19 3.09
N VAL A 392 -15.07 -0.80 3.95
CA VAL A 392 -14.30 -2.02 3.70
C VAL A 392 -15.16 -2.99 2.91
N HIS A 393 -14.86 -3.17 1.62
CA HIS A 393 -15.70 -3.97 0.71
C HIS A 393 -15.29 -5.45 0.63
N THR A 394 -14.15 -5.82 1.22
CA THR A 394 -13.61 -7.18 1.20
C THR A 394 -13.61 -7.83 2.59
N ASN A 395 -13.47 -9.15 2.63
CA ASN A 395 -13.22 -9.84 3.89
C ASN A 395 -11.79 -9.54 4.37
N VAL A 396 -11.66 -9.07 5.60
CA VAL A 396 -10.36 -8.84 6.23
C VAL A 396 -9.85 -10.17 6.79
N ARG A 397 -8.63 -10.55 6.40
CA ARG A 397 -7.92 -11.71 6.93
C ARG A 397 -6.96 -11.24 8.03
N PHE A 398 -6.64 -12.11 8.97
CA PHE A 398 -5.72 -11.78 10.08
C PHE A 398 -4.39 -11.18 9.60
N TRP A 399 -3.80 -11.74 8.54
CA TRP A 399 -2.56 -11.27 7.94
C TRP A 399 -2.74 -10.20 6.85
N ASP A 400 -3.95 -9.66 6.67
CA ASP A 400 -4.14 -8.49 5.81
C ASP A 400 -3.84 -7.22 6.59
N LEU A 401 -2.56 -6.84 6.62
CA LEU A 401 -2.05 -5.76 7.45
C LEU A 401 -2.57 -4.37 7.06
N ARG A 402 -3.23 -4.23 5.89
CA ARG A 402 -3.85 -2.96 5.46
C ARG A 402 -4.88 -2.42 6.44
N TYR A 403 -5.48 -3.29 7.22
CA TYR A 403 -6.57 -2.97 8.16
C TYR A 403 -6.12 -3.02 9.62
N THR A 404 -4.82 -3.15 9.86
CA THR A 404 -4.27 -3.27 11.22
C THR A 404 -3.55 -1.99 11.62
N TYR A 405 -3.86 -1.45 12.79
CA TYR A 405 -3.25 -0.24 13.32
C TYR A 405 -2.80 -0.48 14.76
N LEU A 406 -1.60 0.01 15.12
CA LEU A 406 -1.21 0.08 16.53
C LEU A 406 -1.90 1.27 17.20
N GLU A 407 -2.51 1.06 18.35
CA GLU A 407 -3.20 2.11 19.12
C GLU A 407 -2.31 3.32 19.41
N ASN A 408 -1.04 3.09 19.70
CA ASN A 408 -0.05 4.14 19.97
C ASN A 408 0.25 5.06 18.76
N ASN A 409 -0.09 4.65 17.55
CA ASN A 409 0.14 5.43 16.33
C ASN A 409 -0.99 6.40 16.02
N ILE A 410 -2.12 6.25 16.67
CA ILE A 410 -3.33 7.05 16.42
C ILE A 410 -3.25 8.42 17.13
N GLN A 411 -2.38 8.56 18.16
CA GLN A 411 -2.53 9.64 19.15
C GLN A 411 -2.14 11.04 18.71
N GLU A 412 -1.29 11.30 17.71
CA GLU A 412 -0.93 12.70 17.38
C GLU A 412 -1.06 13.06 15.88
N GLU A 413 -0.59 12.21 14.98
CA GLU A 413 -0.69 12.43 13.53
C GLU A 413 -1.75 11.54 12.88
N GLY A 414 -2.10 10.44 13.53
CA GLY A 414 -3.00 9.41 13.05
C GLY A 414 -4.43 9.91 12.84
N TYR A 415 -4.93 10.79 13.69
CA TYR A 415 -6.28 11.33 13.55
C TYR A 415 -6.52 12.00 12.20
N LEU A 416 -5.56 12.76 11.67
CA LEU A 416 -5.73 13.49 10.41
C LEU A 416 -5.73 12.58 9.16
N ILE A 417 -5.21 11.37 9.26
CA ILE A 417 -5.04 10.44 8.13
C ILE A 417 -5.95 9.21 8.21
N THR A 418 -6.79 9.13 9.23
CA THR A 418 -7.75 8.02 9.43
C THR A 418 -9.19 8.51 9.24
N PRO A 419 -10.13 7.64 8.87
CA PRO A 419 -11.56 8.00 8.86
C PRO A 419 -12.10 8.18 10.28
N ASP A 420 -13.29 8.75 10.38
CA ASP A 420 -14.02 8.83 11.65
C ASP A 420 -14.74 7.52 11.99
N ILE A 421 -15.12 6.76 10.94
CA ILE A 421 -15.87 5.50 11.08
C ILE A 421 -15.37 4.50 10.05
N TYR A 422 -15.11 3.27 10.48
CA TYR A 422 -14.91 2.11 9.62
C TYR A 422 -16.20 1.31 9.50
N CYS A 423 -16.69 1.13 8.27
CA CYS A 423 -17.82 0.28 7.95
C CYS A 423 -17.30 -1.08 7.46
N VAL A 424 -17.48 -2.10 8.26
CA VAL A 424 -16.95 -3.47 8.01
C VAL A 424 -18.05 -4.49 7.73
N ASN A 425 -17.71 -5.56 7.01
CA ASN A 425 -18.64 -6.61 6.57
C ASN A 425 -18.78 -7.72 7.62
N GLY A 426 -19.28 -7.41 8.83
CA GLY A 426 -19.60 -8.41 9.85
C GLY A 426 -18.87 -8.25 11.18
N MET A 427 -19.36 -9.00 12.17
CA MET A 427 -18.91 -8.88 13.57
C MET A 427 -17.46 -9.33 13.81
N ASN A 428 -16.97 -10.30 13.03
CA ASN A 428 -15.59 -10.80 13.20
C ASN A 428 -14.55 -9.74 12.80
N GLN A 429 -14.87 -8.89 11.82
CA GLN A 429 -13.99 -7.78 11.39
C GLN A 429 -14.01 -6.59 12.38
N LYS A 430 -14.99 -6.53 13.25
CA LYS A 430 -15.06 -5.49 14.29
C LYS A 430 -14.06 -5.74 15.43
N LYS A 431 -13.61 -6.99 15.60
CA LYS A 431 -12.70 -7.42 16.68
C LYS A 431 -11.23 -7.46 16.27
N SER A 432 -10.93 -7.41 14.97
CA SER A 432 -9.57 -7.36 14.42
C SER A 432 -9.05 -5.93 14.33
#